data_2d49352c4e062c7347ba03923c7371c2
#
_entry.id   2d49352c4e062c7347ba03923c7371c2
#
_cell.length_a   1.000
_cell.length_b   1.000
_cell.length_c   1.000
_cell.angle_alpha   90.00
_cell.angle_beta   90.00
_cell.angle_gamma   90.00
#
_symmetry.space_group_name_H-M   'P 1'
#
loop_
_entity.id
_entity.type
_entity.pdbx_description
1 polymer ?
#
loop_
_entity_poly.entity_id
_entity_poly.type
_entity_poly.pdbx_seq_one_letter_code
_entity_poly.pdbx_strand_id
1 'polypeptide(L)'
;MVEIWRQQQRFPSLASTVSVSILEDTVFSKPYFEAAGMILALKDDQPLGFVHAAYATDDTGTDLEKSAGVICQLRVVPGEFAEEVSNGLMQAAIDYLKSSGSKTVHFGSKFPCSPFYLGLYGGSRVPGIAEKDEQASAVCKKFGFNDTGEIVVFRRSLVGFRTVVDRRQMKVRRAYQIRADADPSLQSWSEACTMGKNLRMRFSLIDRRNDSVRGSVSYWDMEPLANSWGVTAMGMYNLNVDDAARREGVATFLVGESVRHLASQSIGLIEAQTAATNEPTCGLLEKLGFERYAVGRQTVLSLV
;
A
#
# COMPACT_ATOMS: atom_id res chain seq x y z
N MET A 1 -17.48 -8.10 -10.61
CA MET A 1 -16.51 -7.21 -9.92
C MET A 1 -16.15 -5.98 -10.77
N VAL A 2 -15.64 -6.12 -11.99
CA VAL A 2 -15.27 -4.95 -12.84
C VAL A 2 -16.43 -3.97 -13.00
N GLU A 3 -17.64 -4.49 -13.23
CA GLU A 3 -18.85 -3.69 -13.38
C GLU A 3 -19.23 -2.92 -12.10
N ILE A 4 -19.18 -3.60 -10.95
CA ILE A 4 -19.37 -2.98 -9.63
C ILE A 4 -18.32 -1.91 -9.38
N TRP A 5 -17.03 -2.20 -9.71
CA TRP A 5 -15.93 -1.26 -9.54
C TRP A 5 -16.11 0.03 -10.36
N ARG A 6 -16.56 -0.10 -11.62
CA ARG A 6 -16.79 1.04 -12.52
C ARG A 6 -17.89 1.98 -12.04
N GLN A 7 -18.83 1.49 -11.24
CA GLN A 7 -19.95 2.26 -10.70
C GLN A 7 -19.62 2.95 -9.36
N GLN A 8 -18.40 2.73 -8.82
CA GLN A 8 -17.99 3.39 -7.58
C GLN A 8 -17.80 4.89 -7.75
N GLN A 9 -18.11 5.63 -6.69
CA GLN A 9 -17.72 7.03 -6.61
C GLN A 9 -16.20 7.14 -6.70
N ARG A 10 -15.70 8.03 -7.56
CA ARG A 10 -14.28 8.22 -7.77
C ARG A 10 -13.66 9.02 -6.63
N PHE A 11 -12.55 8.53 -6.11
CA PHE A 11 -11.69 9.25 -5.19
C PHE A 11 -10.21 8.90 -5.44
N PRO A 12 -9.26 9.75 -5.03
CA PRO A 12 -7.85 9.62 -5.46
C PRO A 12 -7.15 8.32 -5.08
N SER A 13 -7.63 7.63 -4.05
CA SER A 13 -7.06 6.36 -3.59
C SER A 13 -7.76 5.12 -4.16
N LEU A 14 -8.63 5.28 -5.16
CA LEU A 14 -9.30 4.19 -5.87
C LEU A 14 -8.99 4.29 -7.36
N ALA A 15 -8.43 3.23 -7.95
CA ALA A 15 -8.17 3.18 -9.38
C ALA A 15 -9.48 3.34 -10.16
N SER A 16 -9.53 4.32 -11.06
CA SER A 16 -10.73 4.64 -11.83
C SER A 16 -11.00 3.65 -12.96
N THR A 17 -9.95 3.00 -13.44
CA THR A 17 -10.00 2.07 -14.56
C THR A 17 -9.45 0.72 -14.12
N VAL A 18 -10.33 -0.27 -14.04
CA VAL A 18 -9.98 -1.65 -13.72
C VAL A 18 -10.51 -2.55 -14.82
N SER A 19 -9.65 -3.40 -15.37
CA SER A 19 -10.00 -4.44 -16.34
C SER A 19 -10.05 -5.82 -15.68
N VAL A 20 -10.57 -6.80 -16.40
CA VAL A 20 -10.53 -8.20 -15.97
C VAL A 20 -9.06 -8.63 -15.78
N SER A 21 -8.17 -8.30 -16.72
CA SER A 21 -6.75 -8.65 -16.64
C SER A 21 -6.08 -8.08 -15.39
N ILE A 22 -6.38 -6.82 -15.02
CA ILE A 22 -5.85 -6.21 -13.80
C ILE A 22 -6.33 -6.96 -12.55
N LEU A 23 -7.60 -7.35 -12.48
CA LEU A 23 -8.12 -8.16 -11.35
C LEU A 23 -7.50 -9.56 -11.33
N GLU A 24 -7.32 -10.19 -12.50
CA GLU A 24 -6.60 -11.47 -12.59
C GLU A 24 -5.20 -11.35 -11.98
N ASP A 25 -4.44 -10.34 -12.36
CA ASP A 25 -3.07 -10.15 -11.89
C ASP A 25 -2.96 -9.76 -10.41
N THR A 26 -3.86 -8.91 -9.94
CA THR A 26 -3.76 -8.33 -8.59
C THR A 26 -4.53 -9.10 -7.52
N VAL A 27 -5.50 -9.94 -7.92
CA VAL A 27 -6.39 -10.65 -7.00
C VAL A 27 -6.40 -12.16 -7.30
N PHE A 28 -6.95 -12.57 -8.45
CA PHE A 28 -7.30 -13.98 -8.68
C PHE A 28 -6.10 -14.90 -8.91
N SER A 29 -5.02 -14.40 -9.51
CA SER A 29 -3.80 -15.20 -9.74
C SER A 29 -2.86 -15.30 -8.54
N LYS A 30 -3.22 -14.67 -7.40
CA LYS A 30 -2.41 -14.80 -6.19
C LYS A 30 -2.50 -16.22 -5.65
N PRO A 31 -1.36 -16.87 -5.28
CA PRO A 31 -1.36 -18.28 -4.87
C PRO A 31 -2.15 -18.54 -3.57
N TYR A 32 -2.42 -17.50 -2.80
CA TYR A 32 -3.21 -17.54 -1.56
C TYR A 32 -4.64 -16.99 -1.73
N PHE A 33 -5.12 -16.81 -2.97
CA PHE A 33 -6.51 -16.44 -3.22
C PHE A 33 -7.43 -17.62 -2.87
N GLU A 34 -8.41 -17.37 -2.02
CA GLU A 34 -9.45 -18.33 -1.65
C GLU A 34 -10.80 -17.87 -2.21
N ALA A 35 -11.38 -18.65 -3.13
CA ALA A 35 -12.66 -18.29 -3.76
C ALA A 35 -13.81 -18.15 -2.75
N ALA A 36 -13.78 -18.92 -1.65
CA ALA A 36 -14.78 -18.83 -0.59
C ALA A 36 -14.78 -17.48 0.16
N GLY A 37 -13.65 -16.77 0.16
CA GLY A 37 -13.55 -15.41 0.72
C GLY A 37 -14.05 -14.30 -0.22
N MET A 38 -14.38 -14.63 -1.47
CA MET A 38 -14.93 -13.70 -2.45
C MET A 38 -16.46 -13.87 -2.54
N ILE A 39 -17.19 -12.98 -1.89
CA ILE A 39 -18.65 -13.08 -1.74
C ILE A 39 -19.32 -12.00 -2.59
N LEU A 40 -20.30 -12.39 -3.40
CA LEU A 40 -21.09 -11.52 -4.27
C LEU A 40 -22.51 -11.37 -3.75
N ALA A 41 -23.04 -10.17 -3.79
CA ALA A 41 -24.45 -9.90 -3.59
C ALA A 41 -25.15 -9.72 -4.95
N LEU A 42 -26.19 -10.50 -5.18
CA LEU A 42 -26.97 -10.49 -6.41
C LEU A 42 -28.44 -10.17 -6.11
N LYS A 43 -29.10 -9.46 -7.02
CA LYS A 43 -30.55 -9.29 -7.05
C LYS A 43 -31.01 -9.51 -8.49
N ASP A 44 -31.90 -10.49 -8.69
CA ASP A 44 -32.40 -10.86 -10.03
C ASP A 44 -31.27 -11.05 -11.05
N ASP A 45 -30.20 -11.79 -10.65
CA ASP A 45 -28.96 -12.03 -11.39
C ASP A 45 -28.11 -10.78 -11.66
N GLN A 46 -28.48 -9.61 -11.15
CA GLN A 46 -27.68 -8.40 -11.26
C GLN A 46 -26.71 -8.26 -10.06
N PRO A 47 -25.41 -8.02 -10.31
CA PRO A 47 -24.43 -7.87 -9.24
C PRO A 47 -24.56 -6.50 -8.57
N LEU A 48 -24.95 -6.49 -7.30
CA LEU A 48 -25.09 -5.27 -6.49
C LEU A 48 -23.85 -4.93 -5.68
N GLY A 49 -23.02 -5.91 -5.35
CA GLY A 49 -21.81 -5.67 -4.56
C GLY A 49 -20.95 -6.91 -4.41
N PHE A 50 -19.76 -6.71 -3.87
CA PHE A 50 -18.87 -7.79 -3.46
C PHE A 50 -18.09 -7.41 -2.21
N VAL A 51 -17.67 -8.42 -1.46
CA VAL A 51 -16.65 -8.33 -0.41
C VAL A 51 -15.58 -9.38 -0.67
N HIS A 52 -14.33 -9.04 -0.39
CA HIS A 52 -13.21 -9.98 -0.43
C HIS A 52 -12.57 -10.06 0.95
N ALA A 53 -12.73 -11.20 1.59
CA ALA A 53 -12.14 -11.57 2.86
C ALA A 53 -10.95 -12.52 2.63
N ALA A 54 -9.82 -12.26 3.29
CA ALA A 54 -8.59 -13.03 3.17
C ALA A 54 -7.79 -12.94 4.47
N TYR A 55 -6.50 -13.27 4.45
CA TYR A 55 -5.63 -13.26 5.62
C TYR A 55 -4.42 -12.35 5.41
N ALA A 56 -3.92 -11.76 6.49
CA ALA A 56 -2.62 -11.12 6.50
C ALA A 56 -1.51 -12.15 6.41
N THR A 57 -0.30 -11.72 6.07
CA THR A 57 0.88 -12.56 6.25
C THR A 57 1.37 -12.49 7.69
N ASP A 58 2.14 -13.48 8.12
CA ASP A 58 2.91 -13.43 9.35
C ASP A 58 3.94 -12.28 9.32
N ASP A 59 4.55 -11.98 10.46
CA ASP A 59 5.53 -10.90 10.59
C ASP A 59 6.82 -11.14 9.78
N THR A 60 7.09 -12.38 9.40
CA THR A 60 8.25 -12.76 8.56
C THR A 60 7.94 -12.67 7.07
N GLY A 61 6.67 -12.61 6.69
CA GLY A 61 6.21 -12.62 5.31
C GLY A 61 6.43 -13.96 4.59
N THR A 62 6.46 -15.05 5.35
CA THR A 62 6.71 -16.41 4.82
C THR A 62 5.45 -17.25 4.71
N ASP A 63 4.39 -16.92 5.46
CA ASP A 63 3.12 -17.66 5.46
C ASP A 63 1.93 -16.74 5.77
N LEU A 64 0.70 -17.27 5.69
CA LEU A 64 -0.52 -16.56 6.06
C LEU A 64 -0.82 -16.75 7.55
N GLU A 65 -1.19 -15.65 8.22
CA GLU A 65 -1.64 -15.66 9.60
C GLU A 65 -3.17 -15.76 9.67
N LYS A 66 -3.71 -16.98 9.77
CA LYS A 66 -5.18 -17.20 9.80
C LYS A 66 -5.87 -16.59 11.02
N SER A 67 -5.14 -16.31 12.10
CA SER A 67 -5.69 -15.63 13.30
C SER A 67 -6.03 -14.16 13.03
N ALA A 68 -5.47 -13.56 11.98
CA ALA A 68 -5.68 -12.17 11.57
C ALA A 68 -6.36 -12.11 10.19
N GLY A 69 -7.68 -12.06 10.17
CA GLY A 69 -8.47 -11.86 8.97
C GLY A 69 -8.37 -10.44 8.44
N VAL A 70 -8.51 -10.28 7.14
CA VAL A 70 -8.52 -8.98 6.45
C VAL A 70 -9.70 -8.92 5.48
N ILE A 71 -10.59 -7.96 5.66
CA ILE A 71 -11.57 -7.58 4.64
C ILE A 71 -10.85 -6.64 3.68
N CYS A 72 -10.30 -7.20 2.60
CA CYS A 72 -9.43 -6.50 1.66
C CYS A 72 -10.16 -5.42 0.86
N GLN A 73 -11.43 -5.68 0.49
CA GLN A 73 -12.32 -4.76 -0.19
C GLN A 73 -13.78 -5.09 0.10
N LEU A 74 -14.60 -4.03 0.17
CA LEU A 74 -16.05 -4.11 0.12
C LEU A 74 -16.51 -3.01 -0.84
N ARG A 75 -17.24 -3.40 -1.90
CA ARG A 75 -17.76 -2.45 -2.91
C ARG A 75 -19.19 -2.79 -3.23
N VAL A 76 -20.04 -1.79 -3.15
CA VAL A 76 -21.47 -1.91 -3.42
C VAL A 76 -21.89 -0.81 -4.39
N VAL A 77 -22.72 -1.17 -5.37
CA VAL A 77 -23.28 -0.21 -6.33
C VAL A 77 -24.13 0.81 -5.58
N PRO A 78 -23.94 2.12 -5.82
CA PRO A 78 -24.78 3.16 -5.21
C PRO A 78 -26.26 2.96 -5.56
N GLY A 79 -27.17 3.09 -4.58
CA GLY A 79 -28.58 2.96 -4.80
C GLY A 79 -29.35 2.67 -3.51
N GLU A 80 -30.65 2.42 -3.65
CA GLU A 80 -31.59 2.19 -2.54
C GLU A 80 -31.16 1.04 -1.60
N PHE A 81 -30.58 -0.03 -2.16
CA PHE A 81 -30.17 -1.21 -1.39
C PHE A 81 -28.73 -1.16 -0.90
N ALA A 82 -27.98 -0.07 -1.14
CA ALA A 82 -26.53 -0.02 -0.88
C ALA A 82 -26.17 -0.29 0.59
N GLU A 83 -26.93 0.24 1.54
CA GLU A 83 -26.70 0.00 2.96
C GLU A 83 -27.01 -1.45 3.37
N GLU A 84 -28.14 -1.99 2.93
CA GLU A 84 -28.52 -3.38 3.22
C GLU A 84 -27.50 -4.37 2.65
N VAL A 85 -27.11 -4.19 1.39
CA VAL A 85 -26.10 -5.01 0.71
C VAL A 85 -24.74 -4.89 1.39
N SER A 86 -24.31 -3.67 1.77
CA SER A 86 -23.05 -3.48 2.49
C SER A 86 -23.03 -4.22 3.83
N ASN A 87 -24.15 -4.17 4.57
CA ASN A 87 -24.26 -4.85 5.86
C ASN A 87 -24.28 -6.38 5.68
N GLY A 88 -25.02 -6.91 4.72
CA GLY A 88 -25.05 -8.35 4.43
C GLY A 88 -23.69 -8.88 4.01
N LEU A 89 -22.99 -8.18 3.13
CA LEU A 89 -21.64 -8.55 2.69
C LEU A 89 -20.62 -8.49 3.85
N MET A 90 -20.68 -7.44 4.68
CA MET A 90 -19.79 -7.31 5.84
C MET A 90 -20.02 -8.47 6.81
N GLN A 91 -21.27 -8.79 7.14
CA GLN A 91 -21.61 -9.91 8.03
C GLN A 91 -21.09 -11.23 7.46
N ALA A 92 -21.35 -11.51 6.18
CA ALA A 92 -20.90 -12.74 5.53
C ALA A 92 -19.35 -12.88 5.53
N ALA A 93 -18.63 -11.78 5.31
CA ALA A 93 -17.16 -11.77 5.39
C ALA A 93 -16.65 -12.05 6.81
N ILE A 94 -17.29 -11.46 7.82
CA ILE A 94 -16.95 -11.71 9.23
C ILE A 94 -17.22 -13.17 9.59
N ASP A 95 -18.36 -13.72 9.19
CA ASP A 95 -18.73 -15.13 9.46
C ASP A 95 -17.76 -16.09 8.80
N TYR A 96 -17.36 -15.83 7.55
CA TYR A 96 -16.34 -16.59 6.84
C TYR A 96 -15.01 -16.60 7.61
N LEU A 97 -14.49 -15.42 7.99
CA LEU A 97 -13.22 -15.30 8.72
C LEU A 97 -13.28 -15.95 10.09
N LYS A 98 -14.41 -15.79 10.82
CA LYS A 98 -14.63 -16.43 12.12
C LYS A 98 -14.66 -17.94 12.02
N SER A 99 -15.38 -18.50 11.05
CA SER A 99 -15.45 -19.94 10.81
C SER A 99 -14.10 -20.55 10.44
N SER A 100 -13.21 -19.76 9.84
CA SER A 100 -11.84 -20.14 9.46
C SER A 100 -10.81 -19.95 10.58
N GLY A 101 -11.23 -19.52 11.79
CA GLY A 101 -10.40 -19.42 12.98
C GLY A 101 -9.76 -18.05 13.24
N SER A 102 -10.18 -17.00 12.51
CA SER A 102 -9.70 -15.65 12.79
C SER A 102 -10.19 -15.16 14.16
N LYS A 103 -9.30 -14.51 14.90
CA LYS A 103 -9.58 -13.88 16.19
C LYS A 103 -9.79 -12.38 16.05
N THR A 104 -9.18 -11.80 15.04
CA THR A 104 -9.30 -10.38 14.71
C THR A 104 -9.59 -10.21 13.22
N VAL A 105 -10.28 -9.13 12.87
CA VAL A 105 -10.54 -8.75 11.48
C VAL A 105 -10.08 -7.31 11.28
N HIS A 106 -9.22 -7.09 10.30
CA HIS A 106 -8.78 -5.77 9.84
C HIS A 106 -9.53 -5.38 8.57
N PHE A 107 -9.68 -4.08 8.31
CA PHE A 107 -10.22 -3.62 7.03
C PHE A 107 -9.12 -3.00 6.15
N GLY A 108 -9.11 -3.37 4.87
CA GLY A 108 -8.14 -2.93 3.86
C GLY A 108 -6.82 -3.65 3.98
N SER A 109 -6.17 -3.55 5.14
CA SER A 109 -4.85 -4.13 5.41
C SER A 109 -4.57 -4.28 6.91
N LYS A 110 -3.62 -5.15 7.24
CA LYS A 110 -2.85 -5.12 8.50
C LYS A 110 -1.51 -4.46 8.15
N PHE A 111 -1.44 -3.13 8.18
CA PHE A 111 -0.28 -2.38 7.70
C PHE A 111 1.04 -2.84 8.35
N PRO A 112 2.14 -2.99 7.60
CA PRO A 112 2.33 -2.68 6.18
C PRO A 112 1.90 -3.80 5.22
N CYS A 113 1.33 -4.89 5.69
CA CYS A 113 0.89 -6.01 4.87
C CYS A 113 -0.40 -5.66 4.11
N SER A 114 -0.32 -5.72 2.79
CA SER A 114 -1.45 -5.49 1.87
C SER A 114 -1.57 -6.72 0.97
N PRO A 115 -2.34 -7.74 1.36
CA PRO A 115 -2.35 -9.02 0.65
C PRO A 115 -2.91 -8.89 -0.78
N PHE A 116 -3.88 -7.99 -0.98
CA PHE A 116 -4.55 -7.79 -2.26
C PHE A 116 -4.74 -6.31 -2.57
N TYR A 117 -5.15 -6.00 -3.80
CA TYR A 117 -5.52 -4.66 -4.31
C TYR A 117 -4.40 -3.62 -4.25
N LEU A 118 -3.14 -4.03 -4.12
CA LEU A 118 -2.01 -3.12 -4.23
C LEU A 118 -2.03 -2.45 -5.61
N GLY A 119 -1.94 -1.12 -5.64
CA GLY A 119 -2.06 -0.35 -6.89
C GLY A 119 -3.48 -0.13 -7.41
N LEU A 120 -4.50 -0.75 -6.78
CA LEU A 120 -5.91 -0.51 -7.10
C LEU A 120 -6.62 0.31 -6.03
N TYR A 121 -6.18 0.18 -4.78
CA TYR A 121 -6.75 0.88 -3.65
C TYR A 121 -5.66 1.34 -2.68
N GLY A 122 -5.83 2.54 -2.13
CA GLY A 122 -4.95 3.13 -1.12
C GLY A 122 -3.83 3.95 -1.72
N GLY A 123 -2.88 3.32 -2.37
CA GLY A 123 -1.68 3.97 -2.91
C GLY A 123 -0.49 3.03 -2.98
N SER A 124 0.70 3.49 -2.58
CA SER A 124 1.93 2.70 -2.51
C SER A 124 1.85 1.52 -1.54
N ARG A 125 0.90 1.59 -0.62
CA ARG A 125 0.38 0.52 0.25
C ARG A 125 -1.13 0.70 0.37
N VAL A 126 -1.81 -0.27 0.97
CA VAL A 126 -3.20 -0.12 1.40
C VAL A 126 -3.19 0.40 2.84
N PRO A 127 -3.64 1.64 3.10
CA PRO A 127 -3.48 2.26 4.42
C PRO A 127 -4.60 1.88 5.42
N GLY A 128 -5.30 0.78 5.20
CA GLY A 128 -6.57 0.48 5.87
C GLY A 128 -7.74 1.14 5.13
N ILE A 129 -8.60 1.87 5.83
CA ILE A 129 -9.68 2.65 5.20
C ILE A 129 -9.09 3.96 4.68
N ALA A 130 -9.14 4.17 3.37
CA ALA A 130 -8.71 5.44 2.77
C ALA A 130 -9.64 6.59 3.19
N GLU A 131 -9.10 7.79 3.41
CA GLU A 131 -9.81 8.96 3.96
C GLU A 131 -11.15 9.27 3.26
N LYS A 132 -11.21 9.11 1.95
CA LYS A 132 -12.41 9.40 1.13
C LYS A 132 -13.30 8.18 0.88
N ASP A 133 -13.03 7.04 1.50
CA ASP A 133 -13.85 5.85 1.39
C ASP A 133 -14.99 5.88 2.42
N GLU A 134 -16.02 6.67 2.13
CA GLU A 134 -17.16 6.86 3.03
C GLU A 134 -17.95 5.55 3.24
N GLN A 135 -18.07 4.71 2.19
CA GLN A 135 -18.76 3.43 2.27
C GLN A 135 -18.07 2.49 3.26
N ALA A 136 -16.77 2.29 3.11
CA ALA A 136 -15.99 1.46 4.03
C ALA A 136 -16.03 2.03 5.46
N SER A 137 -15.90 3.35 5.60
CA SER A 137 -15.95 4.03 6.89
C SER A 137 -17.29 3.82 7.63
N ALA A 138 -18.40 3.98 6.93
CA ALA A 138 -19.74 3.84 7.50
C ALA A 138 -20.01 2.39 7.95
N VAL A 139 -19.71 1.40 7.11
CA VAL A 139 -19.96 -0.01 7.43
C VAL A 139 -19.05 -0.50 8.54
N CYS A 140 -17.76 -0.14 8.56
CA CYS A 140 -16.84 -0.50 9.65
C CYS A 140 -17.31 0.07 10.99
N LYS A 141 -17.72 1.35 11.01
CA LYS A 141 -18.29 1.97 12.23
C LYS A 141 -19.52 1.24 12.73
N LYS A 142 -20.44 0.86 11.82
CA LYS A 142 -21.68 0.13 12.17
C LYS A 142 -21.40 -1.23 12.78
N PHE A 143 -20.35 -1.93 12.31
CA PHE A 143 -19.95 -3.25 12.80
C PHE A 143 -18.99 -3.19 14.00
N GLY A 144 -18.71 -2.01 14.55
CA GLY A 144 -17.91 -1.86 15.77
C GLY A 144 -16.43 -2.06 15.58
N PHE A 145 -15.88 -1.78 14.38
CA PHE A 145 -14.43 -1.71 14.19
C PHE A 145 -13.85 -0.55 14.98
N ASN A 146 -12.78 -0.81 15.71
CA ASN A 146 -12.05 0.19 16.49
C ASN A 146 -10.84 0.70 15.70
N ASP A 147 -10.60 2.00 15.74
CA ASP A 147 -9.41 2.61 15.16
C ASP A 147 -8.17 2.22 15.96
N THR A 148 -7.11 1.79 15.29
CA THR A 148 -5.85 1.35 15.90
C THR A 148 -4.65 2.23 15.52
N GLY A 149 -4.81 3.12 14.55
CA GLY A 149 -3.78 4.05 14.13
C GLY A 149 -4.05 4.69 12.79
N GLU A 150 -3.21 5.66 12.47
CA GLU A 150 -3.27 6.40 11.21
C GLU A 150 -2.03 6.14 10.36
N ILE A 151 -2.25 6.02 9.07
CA ILE A 151 -1.20 5.94 8.05
C ILE A 151 -1.22 7.22 7.24
N VAL A 152 -0.13 7.97 7.27
CA VAL A 152 0.02 9.18 6.46
C VAL A 152 0.50 8.81 5.07
N VAL A 153 -0.22 9.27 4.07
CA VAL A 153 0.15 9.19 2.66
C VAL A 153 0.87 10.47 2.28
N PHE A 154 2.11 10.32 1.86
CA PHE A 154 2.96 11.42 1.40
C PHE A 154 3.10 11.37 -0.12
N ARG A 155 3.06 12.53 -0.77
CA ARG A 155 3.33 12.65 -2.21
C ARG A 155 4.38 13.71 -2.50
N ARG A 156 5.19 13.46 -3.54
CA ARG A 156 6.16 14.41 -4.05
C ARG A 156 6.08 14.46 -5.57
N SER A 157 5.69 15.61 -6.12
CA SER A 157 5.88 15.89 -7.55
C SER A 157 7.37 16.02 -7.86
N LEU A 158 7.80 15.41 -8.94
CA LEU A 158 9.20 15.45 -9.37
C LEU A 158 9.49 16.54 -10.41
N VAL A 159 8.48 17.31 -10.78
CA VAL A 159 8.69 18.50 -11.63
C VAL A 159 9.58 19.50 -10.91
N GLY A 160 10.75 19.76 -11.48
CA GLY A 160 11.73 20.65 -10.88
C GLY A 160 12.37 20.15 -9.59
N PHE A 161 12.32 18.85 -9.33
CA PHE A 161 12.93 18.25 -8.11
C PHE A 161 14.43 18.57 -8.03
N ARG A 162 14.83 18.98 -6.84
CA ARG A 162 16.25 19.18 -6.47
C ARG A 162 16.52 18.48 -5.14
N THR A 163 17.68 17.84 -5.06
CA THR A 163 18.14 17.21 -3.80
C THR A 163 18.50 18.27 -2.78
N VAL A 164 18.41 17.91 -1.51
CA VAL A 164 18.92 18.74 -0.42
C VAL A 164 20.43 18.82 -0.55
N VAL A 165 20.99 20.04 -0.58
CA VAL A 165 22.42 20.30 -0.65
C VAL A 165 22.86 21.11 0.58
N ASP A 166 23.54 20.45 1.51
CA ASP A 166 24.15 21.08 2.69
C ASP A 166 25.50 20.43 2.99
N ARG A 167 26.24 20.97 3.98
CA ARG A 167 27.55 20.43 4.38
C ARG A 167 27.48 18.97 4.81
N ARG A 168 26.37 18.56 5.41
CA ARG A 168 26.14 17.17 5.88
C ARG A 168 25.99 16.25 4.68
N GLN A 169 25.18 16.62 3.70
CA GLN A 169 24.98 15.85 2.46
C GLN A 169 26.29 15.72 1.65
N MET A 170 27.13 16.75 1.67
CA MET A 170 28.45 16.68 1.03
C MET A 170 29.40 15.66 1.70
N LYS A 171 29.35 15.53 3.03
CA LYS A 171 30.10 14.49 3.77
C LYS A 171 29.59 13.09 3.42
N VAL A 172 28.27 12.90 3.43
CA VAL A 172 27.63 11.62 3.08
C VAL A 172 28.01 11.21 1.65
N ARG A 173 27.94 12.11 0.69
CA ARG A 173 28.31 11.84 -0.72
C ARG A 173 29.78 11.42 -0.89
N ARG A 174 30.71 11.91 -0.05
CA ARG A 174 32.12 11.49 -0.06
C ARG A 174 32.27 10.07 0.51
N ALA A 175 31.54 9.74 1.55
CA ALA A 175 31.62 8.44 2.26
C ALA A 175 30.89 7.31 1.55
N TYR A 176 29.79 7.63 0.84
CA TYR A 176 28.88 6.64 0.28
C TYR A 176 28.65 6.85 -1.22
N GLN A 177 28.21 5.80 -1.87
CA GLN A 177 27.70 5.83 -3.24
C GLN A 177 26.35 5.12 -3.31
N ILE A 178 25.55 5.48 -4.30
CA ILE A 178 24.26 4.82 -4.56
C ILE A 178 24.46 3.83 -5.72
N ARG A 179 23.99 2.61 -5.50
CA ARG A 179 23.83 1.58 -6.54
C ARG A 179 22.36 1.38 -6.82
N ALA A 180 21.95 1.57 -8.06
CA ALA A 180 20.61 1.25 -8.53
C ALA A 180 20.59 -0.18 -9.07
N ASP A 181 19.55 -0.91 -8.73
CA ASP A 181 19.28 -2.29 -9.15
C ASP A 181 17.86 -2.35 -9.70
N ALA A 182 17.75 -2.60 -10.98
CA ALA A 182 16.47 -2.80 -11.66
C ALA A 182 16.03 -4.25 -11.48
N ASP A 183 14.77 -4.45 -11.15
CA ASP A 183 14.16 -5.76 -10.84
C ASP A 183 14.94 -6.55 -9.77
N PRO A 184 15.12 -5.96 -8.57
CA PRO A 184 15.87 -6.59 -7.49
C PRO A 184 15.21 -7.89 -7.03
N SER A 185 16.04 -8.81 -6.48
CA SER A 185 15.53 -10.03 -5.85
C SER A 185 14.50 -9.71 -4.77
N LEU A 186 13.42 -10.48 -4.75
CA LEU A 186 12.36 -10.38 -3.75
C LEU A 186 12.87 -10.86 -2.39
N GLN A 187 12.49 -10.19 -1.32
CA GLN A 187 13.04 -10.42 0.02
C GLN A 187 12.24 -11.45 0.82
N SER A 188 10.97 -11.67 0.45
CA SER A 188 10.09 -12.61 1.13
C SER A 188 9.09 -13.23 0.15
N TRP A 189 8.47 -14.33 0.56
CA TRP A 189 7.36 -14.94 -0.16
C TRP A 189 6.20 -13.94 -0.35
N SER A 190 5.86 -13.19 0.68
CA SER A 190 4.82 -12.15 0.61
C SER A 190 5.13 -11.08 -0.44
N GLU A 191 6.37 -10.60 -0.49
CA GLU A 191 6.78 -9.64 -1.52
C GLU A 191 6.69 -10.26 -2.92
N ALA A 192 7.11 -11.52 -3.08
CA ALA A 192 7.00 -12.25 -4.34
C ALA A 192 5.55 -12.36 -4.82
N CYS A 193 4.64 -12.68 -3.93
CA CYS A 193 3.23 -12.83 -4.25
C CYS A 193 2.51 -11.50 -4.51
N THR A 194 2.86 -10.43 -3.79
CA THR A 194 2.18 -9.13 -3.91
C THR A 194 2.76 -8.24 -5.00
N MET A 195 4.08 -8.26 -5.18
CA MET A 195 4.82 -7.34 -6.07
C MET A 195 5.59 -8.02 -7.20
N GLY A 196 5.56 -9.37 -7.30
CA GLY A 196 6.40 -10.11 -8.24
C GLY A 196 6.22 -9.74 -9.71
N LYS A 197 5.04 -9.24 -10.09
CA LYS A 197 4.72 -8.80 -11.46
C LYS A 197 4.98 -7.31 -11.71
N ASN A 198 5.23 -6.50 -10.67
CA ASN A 198 5.44 -5.06 -10.81
C ASN A 198 6.88 -4.75 -11.19
N LEU A 199 7.10 -3.72 -12.01
CA LEU A 199 8.42 -3.16 -12.22
C LEU A 199 8.92 -2.54 -10.90
N ARG A 200 10.14 -2.88 -10.51
CA ARG A 200 10.73 -2.48 -9.23
C ARG A 200 12.13 -1.94 -9.42
N MET A 201 12.51 -1.03 -8.55
CA MET A 201 13.89 -0.54 -8.45
C MET A 201 14.30 -0.52 -6.99
N ARG A 202 15.53 -0.95 -6.70
CA ARG A 202 16.15 -0.80 -5.39
C ARG A 202 17.38 0.09 -5.51
N PHE A 203 17.49 1.01 -4.57
CA PHE A 203 18.68 1.82 -4.41
C PHE A 203 19.36 1.42 -3.10
N SER A 204 20.62 1.02 -3.21
CA SER A 204 21.44 0.62 -2.07
C SER A 204 22.52 1.67 -1.81
N LEU A 205 22.70 2.03 -0.55
CA LEU A 205 23.76 2.91 -0.08
C LEU A 205 24.98 2.07 0.25
N ILE A 206 26.07 2.28 -0.45
CA ILE A 206 27.32 1.52 -0.34
C ILE A 206 28.39 2.38 0.33
N ASP A 207 28.98 1.87 1.41
CA ASP A 207 30.15 2.50 2.04
C ASP A 207 31.38 2.32 1.13
N ARG A 208 31.98 3.44 0.68
CA ARG A 208 33.11 3.42 -0.26
C ARG A 208 34.40 2.81 0.30
N ARG A 209 34.50 2.63 1.63
CA ARG A 209 35.70 2.09 2.28
C ARG A 209 35.77 0.57 2.24
N ASN A 210 34.62 -0.11 2.25
CA ASN A 210 34.53 -1.57 2.41
C ASN A 210 33.42 -2.23 1.58
N ASP A 211 32.79 -1.47 0.67
CA ASP A 211 31.69 -1.92 -0.20
C ASP A 211 30.48 -2.53 0.52
N SER A 212 30.35 -2.29 1.83
CA SER A 212 29.20 -2.78 2.59
C SER A 212 27.94 -1.95 2.31
N VAL A 213 26.79 -2.63 2.26
CA VAL A 213 25.47 -1.99 2.18
C VAL A 213 25.13 -1.40 3.55
N ARG A 214 24.81 -0.11 3.61
CA ARG A 214 24.45 0.63 4.84
C ARG A 214 23.01 1.08 4.87
N GLY A 215 22.28 0.82 3.83
CA GLY A 215 20.85 1.10 3.74
C GLY A 215 20.32 0.85 2.35
N SER A 216 19.01 0.79 2.25
CA SER A 216 18.33 0.62 0.98
C SER A 216 16.95 1.26 1.00
N VAL A 217 16.44 1.57 -0.19
CA VAL A 217 15.06 1.98 -0.42
C VAL A 217 14.60 1.35 -1.73
N SER A 218 13.37 0.90 -1.77
CA SER A 218 12.77 0.28 -2.95
C SER A 218 11.60 1.10 -3.46
N TYR A 219 11.35 0.98 -4.77
CA TYR A 219 10.24 1.62 -5.47
C TYR A 219 9.59 0.61 -6.41
N TRP A 220 8.28 0.75 -6.61
CA TRP A 220 7.52 -0.06 -7.55
C TRP A 220 6.59 0.80 -8.38
N ASP A 221 6.31 0.39 -9.62
CA ASP A 221 5.45 1.12 -10.55
C ASP A 221 3.98 0.96 -10.16
N MET A 222 3.31 2.08 -9.92
CA MET A 222 1.91 2.16 -9.48
C MET A 222 0.94 2.31 -10.66
N GLU A 223 1.20 1.70 -11.80
CA GLU A 223 0.52 1.93 -13.07
C GLU A 223 -1.01 2.13 -12.99
N PRO A 224 -1.83 1.27 -12.32
CA PRO A 224 -3.28 1.45 -12.30
C PRO A 224 -3.73 2.76 -11.64
N LEU A 225 -3.13 3.12 -10.51
CA LEU A 225 -3.39 4.39 -9.84
C LEU A 225 -2.77 5.56 -10.58
N ALA A 226 -1.54 5.41 -11.08
CA ALA A 226 -0.84 6.43 -11.87
C ALA A 226 -1.66 6.84 -13.10
N ASN A 227 -2.25 5.87 -13.81
CA ASN A 227 -3.17 6.12 -14.92
C ASN A 227 -4.40 6.94 -14.48
N SER A 228 -4.94 6.66 -13.29
CA SER A 228 -6.06 7.42 -12.73
C SER A 228 -5.67 8.86 -12.36
N TRP A 229 -4.40 9.10 -12.05
CA TRP A 229 -3.86 10.43 -11.72
C TRP A 229 -3.32 11.19 -12.94
N GLY A 230 -3.17 10.54 -14.10
CA GLY A 230 -2.62 11.12 -15.31
C GLY A 230 -1.13 11.46 -15.22
N VAL A 231 -0.38 10.74 -14.38
CA VAL A 231 1.06 10.96 -14.17
C VAL A 231 1.77 9.62 -13.91
N THR A 232 2.99 9.47 -14.43
CA THR A 232 3.84 8.33 -14.08
C THR A 232 4.22 8.39 -12.60
N ALA A 233 3.93 7.34 -11.85
CA ALA A 233 4.14 7.34 -10.41
C ALA A 233 4.78 6.07 -9.89
N MET A 234 5.68 6.22 -8.90
CA MET A 234 6.25 5.08 -8.19
C MET A 234 5.96 5.16 -6.69
N GLY A 235 5.67 3.99 -6.11
CA GLY A 235 5.45 3.82 -4.68
C GLY A 235 6.76 3.48 -3.96
N MET A 236 7.14 4.28 -2.98
CA MET A 236 8.31 4.02 -2.13
C MET A 236 7.96 3.01 -1.02
N TYR A 237 8.85 2.04 -0.80
CA TYR A 237 8.70 1.05 0.26
C TYR A 237 10.05 0.53 0.76
N ASN A 238 10.06 -0.17 1.90
CA ASN A 238 11.23 -0.82 2.48
C ASN A 238 12.45 0.12 2.61
N LEU A 239 12.22 1.37 3.07
CA LEU A 239 13.32 2.25 3.45
C LEU A 239 13.97 1.74 4.74
N ASN A 240 15.21 1.35 4.66
CA ASN A 240 16.02 0.92 5.80
C ASN A 240 17.39 1.56 5.79
N VAL A 241 17.91 1.89 6.96
CA VAL A 241 19.29 2.39 7.18
C VAL A 241 19.84 1.72 8.43
N ASP A 242 21.06 1.19 8.34
CA ASP A 242 21.77 0.59 9.46
C ASP A 242 21.78 1.52 10.67
N ASP A 243 21.59 0.97 11.86
CA ASP A 243 21.56 1.74 13.10
C ASP A 243 22.82 2.59 13.31
N ALA A 244 23.97 2.03 12.96
CA ALA A 244 25.25 2.72 13.05
C ALA A 244 25.40 3.93 12.10
N ALA A 245 24.57 4.00 11.04
CA ALA A 245 24.58 5.10 10.08
C ALA A 245 23.39 6.07 10.27
N ARG A 246 22.52 5.80 11.24
CA ARG A 246 21.35 6.67 11.51
C ARG A 246 21.80 8.03 12.06
N ARG A 247 20.93 9.03 11.89
CA ARG A 247 21.12 10.43 12.34
C ARG A 247 22.28 11.17 11.70
N GLU A 248 22.97 10.55 10.71
CA GLU A 248 24.07 11.19 9.95
C GLU A 248 23.61 11.85 8.64
N GLY A 249 22.32 11.87 8.36
CA GLY A 249 21.74 12.41 7.11
C GLY A 249 21.77 11.42 5.94
N VAL A 250 22.09 10.17 6.22
CA VAL A 250 22.24 9.08 5.24
C VAL A 250 20.91 8.76 4.56
N ALA A 251 19.80 8.68 5.31
CA ALA A 251 18.47 8.48 4.74
C ALA A 251 18.07 9.63 3.80
N THR A 252 18.37 10.88 4.17
CA THR A 252 18.13 12.05 3.31
C THR A 252 18.90 11.95 2.00
N PHE A 253 20.16 11.49 2.04
CA PHE A 253 20.97 11.30 0.86
C PHE A 253 20.43 10.16 0.00
N LEU A 254 20.16 8.99 0.60
CA LEU A 254 19.66 7.81 -0.10
C LEU A 254 18.34 8.11 -0.85
N VAL A 255 17.34 8.64 -0.15
CA VAL A 255 16.03 8.97 -0.76
C VAL A 255 16.19 10.12 -1.75
N GLY A 256 16.94 11.17 -1.42
CA GLY A 256 17.16 12.30 -2.33
C GLY A 256 17.80 11.89 -3.65
N GLU A 257 18.85 11.08 -3.63
CA GLU A 257 19.54 10.62 -4.83
C GLU A 257 18.70 9.59 -5.62
N SER A 258 17.97 8.69 -4.94
CA SER A 258 17.07 7.77 -5.63
C SER A 258 15.94 8.51 -6.34
N VAL A 259 15.32 9.48 -5.69
CA VAL A 259 14.26 10.32 -6.29
C VAL A 259 14.81 11.14 -7.46
N ARG A 260 16.04 11.68 -7.36
CA ARG A 260 16.70 12.38 -8.47
C ARG A 260 16.92 11.44 -9.67
N HIS A 261 17.31 10.20 -9.42
CA HIS A 261 17.49 9.20 -10.46
C HIS A 261 16.13 8.91 -11.16
N LEU A 262 15.07 8.67 -10.38
CA LEU A 262 13.74 8.41 -10.91
C LEU A 262 13.18 9.60 -11.71
N ALA A 263 13.43 10.83 -11.25
CA ALA A 263 13.07 12.05 -11.99
C ALA A 263 13.75 12.11 -13.37
N SER A 264 15.02 11.65 -13.46
CA SER A 264 15.72 11.57 -14.75
C SER A 264 15.18 10.50 -15.70
N GLN A 265 14.36 9.57 -15.20
CA GLN A 265 13.64 8.54 -15.96
C GLN A 265 12.20 8.92 -16.26
N SER A 266 11.86 10.21 -16.20
CA SER A 266 10.52 10.73 -16.48
C SER A 266 9.43 10.24 -15.51
N ILE A 267 9.79 9.81 -14.31
CA ILE A 267 8.82 9.61 -13.23
C ILE A 267 8.35 10.99 -12.75
N GLY A 268 7.05 11.21 -12.73
CA GLY A 268 6.44 12.49 -12.38
C GLY A 268 6.06 12.63 -10.91
N LEU A 269 5.82 11.49 -10.22
CA LEU A 269 5.33 11.47 -8.83
C LEU A 269 5.96 10.32 -8.05
N ILE A 270 6.31 10.59 -6.79
CA ILE A 270 6.59 9.54 -5.80
C ILE A 270 5.56 9.61 -4.69
N GLU A 271 5.03 8.45 -4.31
CA GLU A 271 4.19 8.29 -3.14
C GLU A 271 4.89 7.41 -2.10
N ALA A 272 4.75 7.77 -0.83
CA ALA A 272 5.27 7.02 0.31
C ALA A 272 4.22 6.96 1.42
N GLN A 273 4.19 5.89 2.20
CA GLN A 273 3.28 5.75 3.33
C GLN A 273 4.04 5.33 4.59
N THR A 274 3.63 5.89 5.72
CA THR A 274 4.18 5.52 7.03
C THR A 274 3.15 5.75 8.13
N ALA A 275 3.27 5.02 9.23
CA ALA A 275 2.45 5.28 10.41
C ALA A 275 2.66 6.73 10.91
N ALA A 276 1.57 7.40 11.32
CA ALA A 276 1.64 8.77 11.85
C ALA A 276 2.58 8.89 13.06
N THR A 277 2.72 7.80 13.83
CA THR A 277 3.62 7.69 14.99
C THR A 277 5.09 7.50 14.60
N ASN A 278 5.41 7.25 13.33
CA ASN A 278 6.80 7.15 12.86
C ASN A 278 7.36 8.54 12.52
N GLU A 279 7.52 9.37 13.56
CA GLU A 279 8.02 10.74 13.45
C GLU A 279 9.34 10.86 12.65
N PRO A 280 10.33 9.95 12.81
CA PRO A 280 11.57 10.02 12.03
C PRO A 280 11.36 9.94 10.52
N THR A 281 10.46 9.05 10.08
CA THR A 281 10.15 8.91 8.64
C THR A 281 9.28 10.08 8.15
N CYS A 282 8.30 10.53 8.94
CA CYS A 282 7.52 11.71 8.60
C CYS A 282 8.42 12.94 8.39
N GLY A 283 9.28 13.25 9.35
CA GLY A 283 10.21 14.38 9.26
C GLY A 283 11.24 14.25 8.12
N LEU A 284 11.68 13.03 7.78
CA LEU A 284 12.53 12.78 6.62
C LEU A 284 11.80 13.14 5.31
N LEU A 285 10.57 12.66 5.15
CA LEU A 285 9.78 12.90 3.94
C LEU A 285 9.46 14.39 3.78
N GLU A 286 9.03 15.06 4.85
CA GLU A 286 8.77 16.51 4.87
C GLU A 286 10.04 17.31 4.52
N LYS A 287 11.19 16.97 5.09
CA LYS A 287 12.47 17.59 4.74
C LYS A 287 12.84 17.44 3.26
N LEU A 288 12.46 16.32 2.64
CA LEU A 288 12.65 16.07 1.21
C LEU A 288 11.55 16.73 0.36
N GLY A 289 10.62 17.47 0.98
CA GLY A 289 9.54 18.19 0.32
C GLY A 289 8.41 17.30 -0.15
N PHE A 290 8.23 16.14 0.47
CA PHE A 290 6.99 15.39 0.35
C PHE A 290 5.90 16.11 1.14
N GLU A 291 4.71 16.19 0.59
CA GLU A 291 3.54 16.79 1.21
C GLU A 291 2.64 15.70 1.79
N ARG A 292 2.03 15.96 2.95
CA ARG A 292 0.96 15.11 3.49
C ARG A 292 -0.24 15.24 2.58
N TYR A 293 -0.58 14.17 1.90
CA TYR A 293 -1.63 14.18 0.88
C TYR A 293 -2.97 13.66 1.38
N ALA A 294 -2.95 12.60 2.17
CA ALA A 294 -4.12 11.95 2.74
C ALA A 294 -3.76 11.15 3.99
N VAL A 295 -4.77 10.71 4.71
CA VAL A 295 -4.64 9.81 5.86
C VAL A 295 -5.50 8.58 5.63
N GLY A 296 -4.96 7.39 5.93
CA GLY A 296 -5.73 6.15 6.03
C GLY A 296 -5.86 5.72 7.48
N ARG A 297 -6.97 5.06 7.83
CA ARG A 297 -7.25 4.56 9.17
C ARG A 297 -7.08 3.07 9.25
N GLN A 298 -6.24 2.61 10.16
CA GLN A 298 -6.16 1.20 10.52
C GLN A 298 -7.26 0.87 11.50
N THR A 299 -8.02 -0.18 11.23
CA THR A 299 -9.14 -0.58 12.07
C THR A 299 -9.10 -2.06 12.38
N VAL A 300 -9.61 -2.45 13.52
CA VAL A 300 -9.70 -3.84 13.96
C VAL A 300 -11.04 -4.14 14.63
N LEU A 301 -11.59 -5.29 14.32
CA LEU A 301 -12.72 -5.93 15.03
C LEU A 301 -12.22 -7.18 15.74
N SER A 302 -12.46 -7.31 17.04
CA SER A 302 -12.22 -8.55 17.79
C SER A 302 -13.40 -9.50 17.65
N LEU A 303 -13.13 -10.78 17.36
CA LEU A 303 -14.15 -11.81 17.15
C LEU A 303 -14.37 -12.72 18.38
N VAL A 304 -13.90 -12.28 19.54
CA VAL A 304 -13.97 -13.04 20.80
C VAL A 304 -15.35 -12.92 21.42
#